data_08ab8892d8f2a41cda5bb3b59688dbad
#
_entry.id   08ab8892d8f2a41cda5bb3b59688dbad
#
_cell.length_a   1.000
_cell.length_b   1.000
_cell.length_c   1.000
_cell.angle_alpha   90.00
_cell.angle_beta   90.00
_cell.angle_gamma   90.00
#
_symmetry.space_group_name_H-M   'P 1'
#
loop_
_entity.id
_entity.type
_entity.pdbx_description
1 polymer ?
#
loop_
_entity_poly.entity_id
_entity_poly.type
_entity_poly.pdbx_seq_one_letter_code
_entity_poly.pdbx_strand_id
1 'polypeptide(L)'
;MQIGLLPAEPVVDLPRVIALELSVLGSHGMAAAEYPELVDLVVQGRLRPQDLVTNVIGLDEAPAAMEAMGSPAASAGMTIIDLAR
;
A
#
# COMPACT_ATOMS: atom_id res chain seq x y z
N MET A 1 -3.36 9.98 -8.64
CA MET A 1 -4.33 9.37 -7.70
C MET A 1 -3.68 9.28 -6.33
N GLN A 2 -4.39 9.62 -5.26
CA GLN A 2 -3.91 9.48 -3.89
C GLN A 2 -4.56 8.24 -3.26
N ILE A 3 -3.73 7.33 -2.78
CA ILE A 3 -4.14 6.10 -2.07
C ILE A 3 -3.53 6.15 -0.68
N GLY A 4 -4.33 5.86 0.33
CA GLY A 4 -3.93 5.87 1.72
C GLY A 4 -4.17 7.21 2.42
N LEU A 5 -4.11 7.17 3.74
CA LEU A 5 -4.31 8.32 4.61
C LEU A 5 -2.99 9.09 4.76
N LEU A 6 -3.08 10.40 4.76
CA LEU A 6 -1.94 11.27 4.99
C LEU A 6 -1.86 11.63 6.49
N PRO A 7 -0.66 11.76 7.07
CA PRO A 7 -0.48 12.06 8.50
C PRO A 7 -0.88 13.50 8.85
N ALA A 8 -1.04 14.38 7.85
CA ALA A 8 -1.44 15.76 8.00
C ALA A 8 -2.26 16.21 6.78
N GLU A 9 -2.95 17.35 6.90
CA GLU A 9 -3.67 17.96 5.79
C GLU A 9 -2.67 18.38 4.69
N PRO A 10 -2.77 17.82 3.47
CA PRO A 10 -1.87 18.18 2.38
C PRO A 10 -2.24 19.55 1.81
N VAL A 11 -1.23 20.32 1.46
CA VAL A 11 -1.41 21.52 0.65
C VAL A 11 -1.47 21.12 -0.82
N VAL A 12 -2.55 21.44 -1.49
CA VAL A 12 -2.73 21.21 -2.94
C VAL A 12 -2.56 22.52 -3.69
N ASP A 13 -1.59 22.55 -4.61
CA ASP A 13 -1.37 23.70 -5.52
C ASP A 13 -2.45 23.71 -6.61
N LEU A 14 -3.62 24.30 -6.30
CA LEU A 14 -4.72 24.41 -7.25
C LEU A 14 -4.36 25.20 -8.52
N PRO A 15 -3.60 26.31 -8.47
CA PRO A 15 -3.11 26.95 -9.70
C PRO A 15 -2.40 26.00 -10.64
N ARG A 16 -1.57 25.11 -10.13
CA ARG A 16 -0.88 24.11 -10.94
C ARG A 16 -1.83 23.03 -11.48
N VAL A 17 -2.81 22.61 -10.67
CA VAL A 17 -3.85 21.66 -11.12
C VAL A 17 -4.61 22.24 -12.31
N ILE A 18 -4.97 23.53 -12.26
CA ILE A 18 -5.69 24.21 -13.34
C ILE A 18 -4.80 24.40 -14.56
N ALA A 19 -3.57 24.90 -14.38
CA ALA A 19 -2.65 25.19 -15.47
C ALA A 19 -2.26 23.95 -16.30
N LEU A 20 -2.23 22.78 -15.66
CA LEU A 20 -1.86 21.51 -16.30
C LEU A 20 -3.06 20.59 -16.56
N GLU A 21 -4.28 21.07 -16.35
CA GLU A 21 -5.53 20.30 -16.50
C GLU A 21 -5.48 18.93 -15.79
N LEU A 22 -4.94 18.91 -14.55
CA LEU A 22 -4.76 17.68 -13.77
C LEU A 22 -6.08 17.21 -13.15
N SER A 23 -6.25 15.90 -13.08
CA SER A 23 -7.31 15.27 -12.30
C SER A 23 -6.79 14.86 -10.92
N VAL A 24 -7.51 15.22 -9.86
CA VAL A 24 -7.24 14.79 -8.49
C VAL A 24 -8.31 13.79 -8.08
N LEU A 25 -7.89 12.53 -7.86
CA LEU A 25 -8.77 11.43 -7.53
C LEU A 25 -8.34 10.81 -6.20
N GLY A 26 -9.31 10.57 -5.31
CA GLY A 26 -9.12 9.80 -4.09
C GLY A 26 -9.56 8.35 -4.29
N SER A 27 -8.97 7.43 -3.52
CA SER A 27 -9.39 6.04 -3.46
C SER A 27 -9.33 5.57 -2.01
N HIS A 28 -10.35 4.84 -1.57
CA HIS A 28 -10.46 4.33 -0.22
C HIS A 28 -10.96 2.88 -0.25
N GLY A 29 -10.06 1.96 0.07
CA GLY A 29 -10.37 0.55 0.16
C GLY A 29 -10.84 -0.07 -1.15
N MET A 30 -11.48 -1.22 -1.03
CA MET A 30 -12.06 -1.97 -2.15
C MET A 30 -13.29 -2.74 -1.66
N ALA A 31 -14.35 -2.78 -2.47
CA ALA A 31 -15.55 -3.54 -2.12
C ALA A 31 -15.26 -5.05 -2.14
N ALA A 32 -15.85 -5.79 -1.20
CA ALA A 32 -15.66 -7.25 -1.12
C ALA A 32 -16.03 -7.96 -2.42
N ALA A 33 -17.02 -7.44 -3.15
CA ALA A 33 -17.46 -7.99 -4.44
C ALA A 33 -16.40 -7.90 -5.55
N GLU A 34 -15.38 -7.05 -5.40
CA GLU A 34 -14.30 -6.87 -6.38
C GLU A 34 -13.10 -7.81 -6.15
N TYR A 35 -13.05 -8.48 -4.99
CA TYR A 35 -11.95 -9.41 -4.67
C TYR A 35 -11.80 -10.57 -5.64
N PRO A 36 -12.86 -11.23 -6.15
CA PRO A 36 -12.70 -12.30 -7.13
C PRO A 36 -11.94 -11.84 -8.38
N GLU A 37 -12.24 -10.67 -8.92
CA GLU A 37 -11.53 -10.12 -10.08
C GLU A 37 -10.06 -9.84 -9.75
N LEU A 38 -9.77 -9.27 -8.57
CA LEU A 38 -8.40 -9.05 -8.11
C LEU A 38 -7.61 -10.36 -8.01
N VAL A 39 -8.21 -11.39 -7.43
CA VAL A 39 -7.58 -12.72 -7.30
C VAL A 39 -7.32 -13.34 -8.67
N ASP A 40 -8.25 -13.20 -9.61
CA ASP A 40 -8.06 -13.67 -10.98
C ASP A 40 -6.86 -13.01 -11.67
N LEU A 41 -6.64 -11.71 -11.44
CA LEU A 41 -5.46 -11.01 -11.96
C LEU A 41 -4.15 -11.58 -11.39
N VAL A 42 -4.15 -11.97 -10.12
CA VAL A 42 -2.99 -12.62 -9.47
C VAL A 42 -2.77 -14.02 -10.04
N VAL A 43 -3.83 -14.82 -10.17
CA VAL A 43 -3.75 -16.19 -10.71
C VAL A 43 -3.24 -16.19 -12.16
N GLN A 44 -3.66 -15.21 -12.96
CA GLN A 44 -3.20 -15.03 -14.34
C GLN A 44 -1.76 -14.46 -14.43
N GLY A 45 -1.13 -14.10 -13.32
CA GLY A 45 0.19 -13.49 -13.30
C GLY A 45 0.23 -12.04 -13.81
N ARG A 46 -0.92 -11.42 -14.03
CA ARG A 46 -1.04 -10.01 -14.45
C ARG A 46 -0.82 -9.03 -13.31
N LEU A 47 -1.09 -9.45 -12.08
CA LEU A 47 -0.78 -8.75 -10.85
C LEU A 47 0.16 -9.63 -10.02
N ARG A 48 1.25 -9.06 -9.56
CA ARG A 48 2.32 -9.77 -8.87
C ARG A 48 2.58 -9.16 -7.48
N PRO A 49 1.70 -9.39 -6.49
CA PRO A 49 1.86 -8.82 -5.14
C PRO A 49 3.15 -9.29 -4.46
N GLN A 50 3.66 -10.47 -4.81
CA GLN A 50 4.94 -10.98 -4.28
C GLN A 50 6.13 -10.07 -4.57
N ASP A 51 6.08 -9.27 -5.63
CA ASP A 51 7.16 -8.32 -5.97
C ASP A 51 7.22 -7.14 -4.97
N LEU A 52 6.18 -6.95 -4.17
CA LEU A 52 6.13 -5.94 -3.10
C LEU A 52 6.69 -6.47 -1.77
N VAL A 53 6.89 -7.77 -1.64
CA VAL A 53 7.41 -8.38 -0.41
C VAL A 53 8.91 -8.10 -0.29
N THR A 54 9.28 -7.35 0.74
CA THR A 54 10.67 -6.97 1.00
C THR A 54 11.27 -7.70 2.20
N ASN A 55 10.41 -8.25 3.06
CA ASN A 55 10.86 -8.96 4.24
C ASN A 55 9.91 -10.09 4.63
N VAL A 56 10.45 -11.17 5.18
CA VAL A 56 9.67 -12.30 5.73
C VAL A 56 10.20 -12.60 7.12
N ILE A 57 9.33 -12.54 8.12
CA ILE A 57 9.67 -12.67 9.55
C ILE A 57 8.83 -13.78 10.22
N GLY A 58 9.29 -14.27 11.37
CA GLY A 58 8.49 -15.10 12.25
C GLY A 58 7.48 -14.30 13.08
N LEU A 59 6.57 -15.01 13.73
CA LEU A 59 5.53 -14.39 14.56
C LEU A 59 6.12 -13.66 15.78
N ASP A 60 7.20 -14.16 16.33
CA ASP A 60 7.91 -13.56 17.48
C ASP A 60 8.58 -12.21 17.15
N GLU A 61 8.91 -11.98 15.89
CA GLU A 61 9.48 -10.72 15.40
C GLU A 61 8.40 -9.66 15.06
N ALA A 62 7.11 -10.06 14.97
CA ALA A 62 6.02 -9.18 14.53
C ALA A 62 5.85 -7.92 15.39
N PRO A 63 5.93 -7.95 16.74
CA PRO A 63 5.78 -6.73 17.55
C PRO A 63 6.84 -5.67 17.21
N ALA A 64 8.10 -6.06 17.10
CA ALA A 64 9.18 -5.16 16.75
C ALA A 64 9.05 -4.60 15.32
N ALA A 65 8.61 -5.44 14.39
CA ALA A 65 8.37 -5.01 13.01
C ALA A 65 7.23 -3.99 12.92
N MET A 66 6.16 -4.17 13.71
CA MET A 66 5.04 -3.21 13.77
C MET A 66 5.47 -1.85 14.34
N GLU A 67 6.28 -1.84 15.41
CA GLU A 67 6.83 -0.60 15.96
C GLU A 67 7.71 0.12 14.93
N ALA A 68 8.53 -0.62 14.20
CA ALA A 68 9.41 -0.05 13.18
C ALA A 68 8.64 0.61 12.01
N MET A 69 7.42 0.17 11.71
CA MET A 69 6.58 0.80 10.67
C MET A 69 6.22 2.26 10.98
N GLY A 70 6.21 2.67 12.25
CA GLY A 70 6.00 4.05 12.67
C GLY A 70 7.23 4.96 12.50
N SER A 71 8.37 4.41 12.11
CA SER A 71 9.63 5.16 11.94
C SER A 71 9.71 5.80 10.55
N PRO A 72 10.22 7.05 10.44
CA PRO A 72 10.50 7.67 9.13
C PRO A 72 11.52 6.90 8.27
N ALA A 73 12.31 6.03 8.89
CA ALA A 73 13.29 5.18 8.20
C ALA A 73 12.72 3.83 7.74
N ALA A 74 11.42 3.59 7.89
CA ALA A 74 10.79 2.36 7.45
C ALA A 74 11.02 2.16 5.94
N SER A 75 11.49 0.97 5.57
CA SER A 75 11.70 0.62 4.16
C SER A 75 10.37 0.49 3.44
N ALA A 76 10.34 0.88 2.17
CA ALA A 76 9.18 0.63 1.31
C ALA A 76 9.00 -0.88 1.08
N GLY A 77 7.77 -1.30 0.87
CA GLY A 77 7.41 -2.69 0.61
C GLY A 77 6.56 -3.32 1.72
N MET A 78 6.36 -4.62 1.63
CA MET A 78 5.55 -5.38 2.58
C MET A 78 6.41 -6.35 3.39
N THR A 79 6.15 -6.41 4.68
CA THR A 79 6.65 -7.48 5.56
C THR A 79 5.57 -8.55 5.71
N ILE A 80 5.92 -9.80 5.43
CA ILE A 80 5.06 -10.96 5.62
C ILE A 80 5.47 -11.69 6.89
N ILE A 81 4.47 -12.09 7.69
CA ILE A 81 4.68 -12.97 8.85
C ILE A 81 4.43 -14.40 8.39
N ASP A 82 5.48 -15.21 8.42
CA ASP A 82 5.41 -16.64 8.12
C ASP A 82 5.18 -17.41 9.44
N LEU A 83 4.00 -18.00 9.58
CA LEU A 83 3.62 -18.74 10.78
C LEU A 83 4.32 -20.10 10.90
N ALA A 84 4.97 -20.57 9.85
CA ALA A 84 5.75 -21.82 9.84
C ALA A 84 7.23 -21.60 10.19
N ARG A 85 7.63 -20.37 10.42
CA ARG A 85 9.01 -19.97 10.66
C ARG A 85 9.33 -19.83 12.14
#